data_1f74e13cd6906735246c0c9525daf694
#
_entry.id   1f74e13cd6906735246c0c9525daf694
#
_cell.length_a   1.000
_cell.length_b   1.000
_cell.length_c   1.000
_cell.angle_alpha   90.00
_cell.angle_beta   90.00
_cell.angle_gamma   90.00
#
_symmetry.space_group_name_H-M   'P 1'
#
loop_
_entity.id
_entity.type
_entity.pdbx_description
1 polymer ?
#
loop_
_entity_poly.entity_id
_entity_poly.type
_entity_poly.pdbx_seq_one_letter_code
_entity_poly.pdbx_strand_id
1 'polypeptide(L)'
;ENSVHDDRAGYLYDPQHQVDYLGTLHQALLDVAAWCEKGIEPLPTTNYQFTDGQIVVPEHAGERGGMQPMVKASVFTGQNENQEAVQAAVGQTVHFSAVIELAPGAGKVTKAAWDYEKTNDWSKGEILTVQQDGSFLVETTHIFTKPGVYYPCIKVQSNRHGDVSDIFTQCKNLARVKVVVQ
;
A
#
# COMPACT_ATOMS: atom_id res chain seq x y z
N GLU A 1 -2.59 -7.40 -5.45
CA GLU A 1 -1.22 -7.00 -5.83
C GLU A 1 -0.24 -7.33 -4.72
N ASN A 2 1.02 -7.53 -5.08
CA ASN A 2 2.14 -7.76 -4.15
C ASN A 2 1.91 -8.90 -3.12
N SER A 3 0.89 -9.73 -3.28
CA SER A 3 0.60 -10.83 -2.36
C SER A 3 1.31 -12.10 -2.78
N VAL A 4 1.80 -12.86 -1.81
CA VAL A 4 2.28 -14.22 -2.04
C VAL A 4 1.11 -15.19 -1.89
N HIS A 5 1.17 -16.26 -2.65
CA HIS A 5 0.26 -17.39 -2.53
C HIS A 5 0.94 -18.47 -1.67
N ASP A 6 1.06 -18.20 -0.38
CA ASP A 6 1.64 -19.11 0.62
C ASP A 6 0.71 -19.18 1.84
N ASP A 7 0.43 -20.37 2.33
CA ASP A 7 -0.43 -20.65 3.47
C ASP A 7 0.29 -20.54 4.83
N ARG A 8 1.59 -20.24 4.83
CA ARG A 8 2.37 -20.02 6.05
C ARG A 8 2.15 -18.62 6.60
N ALA A 9 1.28 -18.52 7.59
CA ALA A 9 1.00 -17.29 8.29
C ALA A 9 2.28 -16.60 8.80
N GLY A 10 2.43 -15.33 8.47
CA GLY A 10 3.48 -14.46 9.00
C GLY A 10 4.88 -14.66 8.38
N TYR A 11 5.05 -15.57 7.44
CA TYR A 11 6.32 -15.74 6.75
C TYR A 11 6.32 -15.06 5.38
N LEU A 12 7.11 -14.01 5.25
CA LEU A 12 7.36 -13.32 3.99
C LEU A 12 8.85 -13.41 3.68
N TYR A 13 9.20 -13.91 2.49
CA TYR A 13 10.59 -13.96 2.03
C TYR A 13 11.18 -12.57 1.86
N ASP A 14 10.39 -11.64 1.37
CA ASP A 14 10.78 -10.24 1.22
C ASP A 14 9.60 -9.32 1.56
N PRO A 15 9.51 -8.81 2.80
CA PRO A 15 8.39 -7.99 3.25
C PRO A 15 8.34 -6.60 2.61
N GLN A 16 9.32 -6.22 1.79
CA GLN A 16 9.27 -5.02 0.95
C GLN A 16 8.73 -5.31 -0.46
N HIS A 17 8.59 -6.57 -0.84
CA HIS A 17 8.04 -6.98 -2.13
C HIS A 17 6.74 -7.75 -1.99
N GLN A 18 6.42 -8.19 -0.80
CA GLN A 18 5.32 -9.10 -0.55
C GLN A 18 4.48 -8.66 0.65
N VAL A 19 3.17 -8.84 0.54
CA VAL A 19 2.24 -8.76 1.67
C VAL A 19 1.56 -10.12 1.85
N ASP A 20 1.23 -10.45 3.09
CA ASP A 20 0.37 -11.61 3.34
C ASP A 20 -1.06 -11.33 2.89
N TYR A 21 -1.78 -12.36 2.47
CA TYR A 21 -3.18 -12.27 2.02
C TYR A 21 -4.18 -12.58 3.14
N LEU A 22 -3.74 -13.00 4.30
CA LEU A 22 -4.58 -13.55 5.37
C LEU A 22 -5.63 -12.54 5.83
N GLY A 23 -5.26 -11.27 5.99
CA GLY A 23 -6.22 -10.23 6.37
C GLY A 23 -7.36 -10.08 5.36
N THR A 24 -7.05 -10.14 4.08
CA THR A 24 -8.05 -10.12 3.00
C THR A 24 -8.92 -11.38 3.02
N LEU A 25 -8.33 -12.56 3.23
CA LEU A 25 -9.05 -13.82 3.33
C LEU A 25 -10.00 -13.85 4.53
N HIS A 26 -9.53 -13.43 5.70
CA HIS A 26 -10.38 -13.36 6.90
C HIS A 26 -11.57 -12.41 6.71
N GLN A 27 -11.34 -11.23 6.12
CA GLN A 27 -12.44 -10.31 5.81
C GLN A 27 -13.43 -10.93 4.82
N ALA A 28 -12.93 -11.62 3.78
CA ALA A 28 -13.80 -12.29 2.82
C ALA A 28 -14.66 -13.39 3.48
N LEU A 29 -14.12 -14.15 4.42
CA LEU A 29 -14.89 -15.13 5.19
C LEU A 29 -15.97 -14.48 6.05
N LEU A 30 -15.68 -13.36 6.69
CA LEU A 30 -16.68 -12.58 7.44
C LEU A 30 -17.77 -12.01 6.53
N ASP A 31 -17.41 -11.54 5.35
CA ASP A 31 -18.37 -11.03 4.36
C ASP A 31 -19.28 -12.15 3.86
N VAL A 32 -18.77 -13.37 3.60
CA VAL A 32 -19.57 -14.55 3.24
C VAL A 32 -20.51 -14.96 4.37
N ALA A 33 -20.04 -14.96 5.62
CA ALA A 33 -20.88 -15.24 6.78
C ALA A 33 -22.02 -14.22 6.91
N ALA A 34 -21.72 -12.93 6.76
CA ALA A 34 -22.73 -11.87 6.80
C ALA A 34 -23.75 -12.00 5.66
N TRP A 35 -23.32 -12.42 4.48
CA TRP A 35 -24.22 -12.69 3.36
C TRP A 35 -25.17 -13.86 3.64
N CYS A 36 -24.62 -14.98 4.09
CA CYS A 36 -25.44 -16.16 4.40
C CYS A 36 -26.41 -15.95 5.57
N GLU A 37 -26.00 -15.24 6.60
CA GLU A 37 -26.78 -15.08 7.84
C GLU A 37 -27.73 -13.89 7.83
N LYS A 38 -27.37 -12.81 7.12
CA LYS A 38 -28.04 -11.50 7.18
C LYS A 38 -28.46 -10.95 5.82
N GLY A 39 -28.10 -11.64 4.72
CA GLY A 39 -28.37 -11.16 3.36
C GLY A 39 -27.55 -9.93 2.96
N ILE A 40 -26.46 -9.61 3.69
CA ILE A 40 -25.57 -8.49 3.36
C ILE A 40 -24.58 -8.96 2.30
N GLU A 41 -24.75 -8.48 1.07
CA GLU A 41 -23.86 -8.83 -0.03
C GLU A 41 -22.43 -8.36 0.19
N PRO A 42 -21.41 -9.19 -0.14
CA PRO A 42 -20.01 -8.79 -0.11
C PRO A 42 -19.73 -7.71 -1.16
N LEU A 43 -18.59 -7.04 -1.01
CA LEU A 43 -18.11 -6.12 -2.03
C LEU A 43 -17.92 -6.83 -3.38
N PRO A 44 -18.16 -6.14 -4.50
CA PRO A 44 -17.82 -6.66 -5.82
C PRO A 44 -16.33 -7.04 -5.89
N THR A 45 -16.03 -8.03 -6.72
CA THR A 45 -14.65 -8.42 -6.99
C THR A 45 -13.88 -7.29 -7.70
N THR A 46 -12.57 -7.36 -7.68
CA THR A 46 -11.71 -6.44 -8.43
C THR A 46 -12.03 -6.53 -9.94
N ASN A 47 -12.27 -5.38 -10.55
CA ASN A 47 -12.38 -5.28 -12.00
C ASN A 47 -11.01 -5.45 -12.65
N TYR A 48 -10.95 -6.23 -13.72
CA TYR A 48 -9.74 -6.38 -14.51
C TYR A 48 -10.10 -6.72 -15.95
N GLN A 49 -9.16 -6.46 -16.84
CA GLN A 49 -9.21 -6.89 -18.23
C GLN A 49 -8.03 -7.81 -18.50
N PHE A 50 -8.22 -8.73 -19.43
CA PHE A 50 -7.13 -9.58 -19.92
C PHE A 50 -6.80 -9.15 -21.34
N THR A 51 -5.63 -8.54 -21.51
CA THR A 51 -5.18 -7.97 -22.80
C THR A 51 -3.74 -8.41 -23.06
N ASP A 52 -3.50 -8.98 -24.23
CA ASP A 52 -2.19 -9.45 -24.68
C ASP A 52 -1.46 -10.36 -23.68
N GLY A 53 -2.20 -11.27 -23.03
CA GLY A 53 -1.66 -12.19 -22.04
C GLY A 53 -1.38 -11.55 -20.67
N GLN A 54 -1.79 -10.30 -20.44
CA GLN A 54 -1.59 -9.56 -19.19
C GLN A 54 -2.92 -9.19 -18.53
N ILE A 55 -2.91 -9.16 -17.20
CA ILE A 55 -4.02 -8.61 -16.42
C ILE A 55 -3.80 -7.11 -16.29
N VAL A 56 -4.77 -6.34 -16.76
CA VAL A 56 -4.81 -4.88 -16.64
C VAL A 56 -5.92 -4.50 -15.66
N VAL A 57 -5.59 -3.74 -14.65
CA VAL A 57 -6.53 -3.22 -13.64
C VAL A 57 -6.70 -1.72 -13.79
N PRO A 58 -7.88 -1.15 -13.48
CA PRO A 58 -8.08 0.29 -13.48
C PRO A 58 -7.10 1.03 -12.56
N GLU A 59 -6.75 2.25 -12.93
CA GLU A 59 -5.78 3.07 -12.20
C GLU A 59 -6.33 3.65 -10.89
N HIS A 60 -7.65 3.81 -10.77
CA HIS A 60 -8.30 4.38 -9.59
C HIS A 60 -9.10 3.33 -8.83
N ALA A 61 -9.03 3.40 -7.51
CA ALA A 61 -9.69 2.43 -6.63
C ALA A 61 -11.20 2.37 -6.85
N GLY A 62 -11.85 3.49 -7.17
CA GLY A 62 -13.29 3.56 -7.43
C GLY A 62 -13.73 2.73 -8.64
N GLU A 63 -12.92 2.69 -9.69
CA GLU A 63 -13.17 1.89 -10.90
C GLU A 63 -12.70 0.44 -10.73
N ARG A 64 -11.60 0.27 -10.00
CA ARG A 64 -11.00 -1.04 -9.76
C ARG A 64 -11.86 -1.94 -8.87
N GLY A 65 -12.50 -1.37 -7.85
CA GLY A 65 -13.23 -2.16 -6.85
C GLY A 65 -12.32 -3.04 -5.98
N GLY A 66 -12.91 -4.03 -5.32
CA GLY A 66 -12.22 -4.91 -4.38
C GLY A 66 -11.92 -4.23 -3.05
N MET A 67 -11.18 -4.89 -2.16
CA MET A 67 -10.92 -4.37 -0.81
C MET A 67 -9.45 -4.00 -0.54
N GLN A 68 -8.52 -4.37 -1.41
CA GLN A 68 -7.11 -4.04 -1.23
C GLN A 68 -6.88 -2.55 -1.47
N PRO A 69 -6.20 -1.82 -0.57
CA PRO A 69 -5.86 -0.42 -0.81
C PRO A 69 -4.95 -0.28 -2.03
N MET A 70 -5.17 0.74 -2.85
CA MET A 70 -4.25 1.15 -3.89
C MET A 70 -3.25 2.14 -3.30
N VAL A 71 -2.00 2.06 -3.73
CA VAL A 71 -0.95 2.97 -3.30
C VAL A 71 -0.03 3.27 -4.48
N LYS A 72 0.18 4.55 -4.75
CA LYS A 72 1.16 5.06 -5.72
C LYS A 72 2.19 5.88 -4.96
N ALA A 73 3.45 5.50 -5.07
CA ALA A 73 4.56 6.19 -4.42
C ALA A 73 5.36 7.02 -5.42
N SER A 74 5.84 8.16 -4.99
CA SER A 74 6.73 9.03 -5.75
C SER A 74 7.84 9.59 -4.86
N VAL A 75 8.93 10.03 -5.51
CA VAL A 75 10.11 10.57 -4.85
C VAL A 75 10.63 11.77 -5.63
N PHE A 76 11.20 12.76 -4.94
CA PHE A 76 11.80 13.92 -5.59
C PHE A 76 12.93 14.54 -4.76
N THR A 77 13.80 15.28 -5.45
CA THR A 77 14.80 16.17 -4.85
C THR A 77 14.69 17.54 -5.50
N GLY A 78 14.71 18.63 -4.72
CA GLY A 78 14.54 19.99 -5.26
C GLY A 78 13.11 20.23 -5.79
N GLN A 79 12.99 20.72 -7.02
CA GLN A 79 11.69 21.12 -7.62
C GLN A 79 11.08 20.08 -8.57
N ASN A 80 11.73 18.95 -8.78
CA ASN A 80 11.22 17.90 -9.67
C ASN A 80 10.31 16.95 -8.89
N GLU A 81 9.02 17.06 -9.09
CA GLU A 81 8.00 16.29 -8.38
C GLU A 81 7.65 14.96 -9.08
N ASN A 82 7.13 14.01 -8.28
CA ASN A 82 6.42 12.82 -8.74
C ASN A 82 7.19 11.86 -9.66
N GLN A 83 8.42 11.52 -9.30
CA GLN A 83 9.22 10.54 -10.02
C GLN A 83 9.18 9.17 -9.31
N GLU A 84 9.32 8.10 -10.07
CA GLU A 84 9.52 6.75 -9.53
C GLU A 84 10.98 6.51 -9.13
N ALA A 85 11.91 7.34 -9.62
CA ALA A 85 13.34 7.25 -9.34
C ALA A 85 13.99 8.63 -9.28
N VAL A 86 14.97 8.79 -8.39
CA VAL A 86 15.72 10.04 -8.21
C VAL A 86 17.18 9.76 -7.91
N GLN A 87 18.06 10.74 -8.25
CA GLN A 87 19.44 10.81 -7.78
C GLN A 87 19.57 11.84 -6.66
N ALA A 88 20.35 11.54 -5.64
CA ALA A 88 20.61 12.41 -4.51
C ALA A 88 22.08 12.35 -4.10
N ALA A 89 22.61 13.44 -3.54
CA ALA A 89 23.90 13.40 -2.86
C ALA A 89 23.77 12.80 -1.46
N VAL A 90 24.86 12.22 -0.94
CA VAL A 90 24.93 11.83 0.48
C VAL A 90 24.60 13.03 1.36
N GLY A 91 23.69 12.87 2.33
CA GLY A 91 23.25 13.94 3.23
C GLY A 91 22.20 14.89 2.64
N GLN A 92 21.82 14.72 1.38
CA GLN A 92 20.73 15.51 0.77
C GLN A 92 19.37 15.02 1.27
N THR A 93 18.46 15.96 1.54
CA THR A 93 17.07 15.64 1.84
C THR A 93 16.36 15.13 0.60
N VAL A 94 15.77 13.96 0.70
CA VAL A 94 14.91 13.34 -0.31
C VAL A 94 13.47 13.40 0.19
N HIS A 95 12.56 13.85 -0.66
CA HIS A 95 11.14 13.95 -0.38
C HIS A 95 10.42 12.73 -0.94
N PHE A 96 9.49 12.21 -0.17
CA PHE A 96 8.67 11.06 -0.50
C PHE A 96 7.20 11.44 -0.41
N SER A 97 6.44 11.00 -1.37
CA SER A 97 4.99 11.16 -1.39
C SER A 97 4.32 9.84 -1.75
N ALA A 98 3.15 9.59 -1.19
CA ALA A 98 2.32 8.47 -1.59
C ALA A 98 0.85 8.87 -1.59
N VAL A 99 0.14 8.52 -2.65
CA VAL A 99 -1.32 8.64 -2.74
C VAL A 99 -1.93 7.27 -2.50
N ILE A 100 -2.90 7.22 -1.59
CA ILE A 100 -3.60 5.99 -1.19
C ILE A 100 -5.08 6.16 -1.50
N GLU A 101 -5.63 5.21 -2.22
CA GLU A 101 -7.05 5.16 -2.56
C GLU A 101 -7.68 3.87 -2.03
N LEU A 102 -8.95 3.97 -1.64
CA LEU A 102 -9.80 2.83 -1.27
C LEU A 102 -11.03 2.81 -2.17
N ALA A 103 -11.41 1.62 -2.61
CA ALA A 103 -12.70 1.45 -3.29
C ALA A 103 -13.86 1.77 -2.34
N PRO A 104 -14.99 2.27 -2.85
CA PRO A 104 -16.18 2.50 -2.05
C PRO A 104 -16.57 1.26 -1.25
N GLY A 105 -16.75 1.41 0.06
CA GLY A 105 -17.07 0.31 0.97
C GLY A 105 -15.90 -0.58 1.39
N ALA A 106 -14.70 -0.42 0.84
CA ALA A 106 -13.53 -1.24 1.22
C ALA A 106 -13.04 -0.99 2.66
N GLY A 107 -13.41 0.16 3.25
CA GLY A 107 -13.08 0.45 4.64
C GLY A 107 -12.31 1.75 4.82
N LYS A 108 -11.36 1.74 5.74
CA LYS A 108 -10.54 2.91 6.09
C LYS A 108 -9.07 2.52 6.18
N VAL A 109 -8.18 3.43 5.81
CA VAL A 109 -6.75 3.27 6.05
C VAL A 109 -6.48 3.29 7.55
N THR A 110 -5.81 2.27 8.05
CA THR A 110 -5.45 2.12 9.47
C THR A 110 -4.00 2.49 9.73
N LYS A 111 -3.12 2.30 8.74
CA LYS A 111 -1.71 2.64 8.86
C LYS A 111 -1.07 2.81 7.48
N ALA A 112 -0.14 3.76 7.37
CA ALA A 112 0.87 3.81 6.34
C ALA A 112 2.24 3.98 7.01
N ALA A 113 3.27 3.29 6.51
CA ALA A 113 4.62 3.35 7.06
C ALA A 113 5.66 3.17 5.96
N TRP A 114 6.72 3.99 5.99
CA TRP A 114 7.87 3.87 5.11
C TRP A 114 8.99 3.04 5.75
N ASP A 115 9.63 2.21 4.95
CA ASP A 115 10.94 1.62 5.21
C ASP A 115 11.92 2.08 4.13
N TYR A 116 12.85 2.94 4.49
CA TYR A 116 13.76 3.61 3.55
C TYR A 116 14.99 2.77 3.22
N GLU A 117 15.47 1.95 4.16
CA GLU A 117 16.76 1.29 4.09
C GLU A 117 16.69 -0.24 4.27
N LYS A 118 15.53 -0.83 3.99
CA LYS A 118 15.28 -2.28 4.09
C LYS A 118 15.49 -2.83 5.51
N THR A 119 15.07 -2.08 6.51
CA THR A 119 15.14 -2.47 7.92
C THR A 119 14.04 -3.44 8.33
N ASN A 120 12.96 -3.48 7.54
CA ASN A 120 11.69 -4.14 7.86
C ASN A 120 11.02 -3.62 9.14
N ASP A 121 11.38 -2.43 9.58
CA ASP A 121 10.72 -1.74 10.68
C ASP A 121 9.59 -0.85 10.15
N TRP A 122 8.38 -1.28 10.40
CA TRP A 122 7.13 -0.62 10.04
C TRP A 122 6.43 -0.01 11.26
N SER A 123 7.14 0.15 12.37
CA SER A 123 6.57 0.62 13.65
C SER A 123 6.11 2.06 13.58
N LYS A 124 6.86 2.92 12.89
CA LYS A 124 6.54 4.34 12.72
C LYS A 124 5.45 4.52 11.66
N GLY A 125 4.25 4.92 12.08
CA GLY A 125 3.18 5.34 11.17
C GLY A 125 3.42 6.76 10.66
N GLU A 126 2.99 7.01 9.42
CA GLU A 126 3.01 8.34 8.79
C GLU A 126 1.68 9.06 9.02
N ILE A 127 1.71 10.39 8.91
CA ILE A 127 0.52 11.22 8.96
C ILE A 127 -0.22 11.11 7.63
N LEU A 128 -1.52 10.84 7.71
CA LEU A 128 -2.41 10.73 6.56
C LEU A 128 -3.21 12.03 6.41
N THR A 129 -3.07 12.70 5.28
CA THR A 129 -3.86 13.89 4.93
C THR A 129 -4.97 13.49 3.97
N VAL A 130 -6.23 13.67 4.38
CA VAL A 130 -7.39 13.39 3.52
C VAL A 130 -7.49 14.46 2.44
N GLN A 131 -7.61 14.05 1.18
CA GLN A 131 -7.79 14.92 0.03
C GLN A 131 -9.26 15.16 -0.29
N GLN A 132 -9.55 16.13 -1.15
CA GLN A 132 -10.93 16.48 -1.53
C GLN A 132 -11.66 15.36 -2.28
N ASP A 133 -10.92 14.50 -2.99
CA ASP A 133 -11.43 13.34 -3.72
C ASP A 133 -11.60 12.09 -2.82
N GLY A 134 -11.29 12.21 -1.53
CA GLY A 134 -11.35 11.12 -0.56
C GLY A 134 -10.12 10.22 -0.53
N SER A 135 -9.11 10.47 -1.36
CA SER A 135 -7.82 9.82 -1.26
C SER A 135 -7.03 10.30 -0.02
N PHE A 136 -5.96 9.60 0.32
CA PHE A 136 -5.05 9.99 1.40
C PHE A 136 -3.68 10.30 0.81
N LEU A 137 -3.12 11.43 1.22
CA LEU A 137 -1.75 11.83 0.90
C LEU A 137 -0.85 11.58 2.12
N VAL A 138 0.30 10.98 1.86
CA VAL A 138 1.41 10.84 2.81
C VAL A 138 2.59 11.61 2.24
N GLU A 139 3.14 12.55 3.00
CA GLU A 139 4.34 13.28 2.64
C GLU A 139 5.36 13.20 3.77
N THR A 140 6.60 12.91 3.42
CA THR A 140 7.68 12.76 4.40
C THR A 140 9.04 12.99 3.75
N THR A 141 10.09 13.03 4.55
CA THR A 141 11.46 13.21 4.07
C THR A 141 12.40 12.20 4.73
N HIS A 142 13.47 11.85 4.02
CA HIS A 142 14.54 11.03 4.55
C HIS A 142 15.90 11.52 4.04
N ILE A 143 16.96 11.30 4.84
CA ILE A 143 18.33 11.64 4.50
C ILE A 143 19.17 10.37 4.53
N PHE A 144 19.71 9.99 3.38
CA PHE A 144 20.61 8.85 3.27
C PHE A 144 22.04 9.28 3.63
N THR A 145 22.69 8.56 4.52
CA THR A 145 24.02 8.88 5.05
C THR A 145 25.16 8.14 4.35
N LYS A 146 24.82 7.20 3.45
CA LYS A 146 25.80 6.39 2.71
C LYS A 146 25.45 6.35 1.22
N PRO A 147 26.46 6.29 0.33
CA PRO A 147 26.18 6.07 -1.09
C PRO A 147 25.62 4.67 -1.31
N GLY A 148 24.75 4.53 -2.32
CA GLY A 148 24.14 3.25 -2.65
C GLY A 148 22.87 3.39 -3.48
N VAL A 149 22.28 2.25 -3.83
CA VAL A 149 20.99 2.18 -4.48
C VAL A 149 19.98 1.66 -3.47
N TYR A 150 19.00 2.50 -3.16
CA TYR A 150 17.94 2.21 -2.20
C TYR A 150 16.60 2.03 -2.92
N TYR A 151 15.73 1.21 -2.33
CA TYR A 151 14.36 1.00 -2.79
C TYR A 151 13.37 1.26 -1.65
N PRO A 152 13.21 2.52 -1.24
CA PRO A 152 12.23 2.88 -0.21
C PRO A 152 10.85 2.33 -0.54
N CYS A 153 10.23 1.72 0.46
CA CYS A 153 8.95 1.05 0.32
C CYS A 153 7.94 1.62 1.32
N ILE A 154 6.75 1.97 0.86
CA ILE A 154 5.62 2.27 1.75
C ILE A 154 4.71 1.05 1.84
N LYS A 155 4.34 0.70 3.08
CA LYS A 155 3.31 -0.30 3.38
C LYS A 155 2.05 0.39 3.87
N VAL A 156 0.93 0.06 3.26
CA VAL A 156 -0.39 0.56 3.62
C VAL A 156 -1.23 -0.57 4.17
N GLN A 157 -1.98 -0.28 5.22
CA GLN A 157 -2.95 -1.19 5.84
C GLN A 157 -4.32 -0.53 5.87
N SER A 158 -5.36 -1.32 5.66
CA SER A 158 -6.75 -0.90 5.76
C SER A 158 -7.62 -2.03 6.27
N ASN A 159 -8.73 -1.72 6.92
CA ASN A 159 -9.77 -2.68 7.20
C ASN A 159 -11.16 -2.04 7.14
N ARG A 160 -12.19 -2.87 7.14
CA ARG A 160 -13.58 -2.46 6.96
C ARG A 160 -14.03 -1.36 7.93
N HIS A 161 -13.59 -1.42 9.17
CA HIS A 161 -14.07 -0.54 10.24
C HIS A 161 -13.08 0.56 10.62
N GLY A 162 -11.86 0.54 10.10
CA GLY A 162 -10.79 1.47 10.50
C GLY A 162 -10.24 1.15 11.88
N ASP A 163 -10.38 -0.09 12.35
CA ASP A 163 -9.89 -0.52 13.65
C ASP A 163 -8.40 -0.90 13.55
N VAL A 164 -7.54 -0.07 14.14
CA VAL A 164 -6.09 -0.30 14.18
C VAL A 164 -5.69 -1.49 15.06
N SER A 165 -6.56 -1.91 15.97
CA SER A 165 -6.32 -3.03 16.89
C SER A 165 -6.68 -4.39 16.29
N ASP A 166 -7.52 -4.41 15.26
CA ASP A 166 -7.87 -5.62 14.54
C ASP A 166 -6.74 -6.04 13.61
N ILE A 167 -5.90 -6.94 14.08
CA ILE A 167 -4.75 -7.47 13.32
C ILE A 167 -5.14 -8.56 12.31
N PHE A 168 -6.36 -9.10 12.39
CA PHE A 168 -6.79 -10.26 11.60
C PHE A 168 -7.36 -9.87 10.23
N THR A 169 -8.00 -8.70 10.11
CA THR A 169 -8.66 -8.29 8.85
C THR A 169 -7.93 -7.15 8.13
N GLN A 170 -6.65 -6.92 8.44
CA GLN A 170 -5.84 -5.89 7.77
C GLN A 170 -5.51 -6.30 6.33
N CYS A 171 -6.14 -5.63 5.38
CA CYS A 171 -5.74 -5.70 3.98
C CYS A 171 -4.50 -4.83 3.77
N LYS A 172 -3.53 -5.34 3.03
CA LYS A 172 -2.22 -4.68 2.88
C LYS A 172 -1.86 -4.48 1.42
N ASN A 173 -1.11 -3.42 1.13
CA ASN A 173 -0.45 -3.22 -0.15
C ASN A 173 0.88 -2.47 0.03
N LEU A 174 1.71 -2.49 -1.01
CA LEU A 174 3.05 -1.90 -1.04
C LEU A 174 3.23 -1.07 -2.32
N ALA A 175 4.01 0.01 -2.22
CA ALA A 175 4.59 0.68 -3.36
C ALA A 175 6.05 1.03 -3.08
N ARG A 176 6.86 1.12 -4.13
CA ARG A 176 8.30 1.37 -4.02
C ARG A 176 8.72 2.47 -4.98
N VAL A 177 9.78 3.16 -4.58
CA VAL A 177 10.53 4.10 -5.41
C VAL A 177 12.00 3.75 -5.40
N LYS A 178 12.79 4.32 -6.30
CA LYS A 178 14.24 4.10 -6.37
C LYS A 178 14.97 5.39 -6.03
N VAL A 179 15.98 5.30 -5.17
CA VAL A 179 16.88 6.41 -4.85
C VAL A 179 18.32 5.95 -5.09
N VAL A 180 19.05 6.69 -5.94
CA VAL A 180 20.47 6.47 -6.19
C VAL A 180 21.24 7.57 -5.46
N VAL A 181 21.98 7.20 -4.42
CA VAL A 181 22.76 8.14 -3.59
C VAL A 181 24.22 8.08 -4.00
N GLN A 182 24.82 9.23 -4.29
CA GLN A 182 26.21 9.38 -4.77
C GLN A 182 27.01 10.35 -3.90
#